data_85777946ca844903c65b49d048f93f63
#
_entry.id   85777946ca844903c65b49d048f93f63
#
_cell.length_a   1.000
_cell.length_b   1.000
_cell.length_c   1.000
_cell.angle_alpha   90.00
_cell.angle_beta   90.00
_cell.angle_gamma   90.00
#
_symmetry.space_group_name_H-M   'P 1'
#
loop_
_entity.id
_entity.type
_entity.pdbx_description
1 polymer ?
#
loop_
_entity_poly.entity_id
_entity_poly.type
_entity_poly.pdbx_seq_one_letter_code
_entity_poly.pdbx_strand_id
1 'polypeptide(L)'
;MAKEIDESKQGQSLMLQSNTANTKKLYIESYGCQMNFSDSEIVASILAKVGYNTTNTVEEADLVLINTCSVRDKAEQTIRKRLEQFNVYKRKKPAMKVGVLGCMAERVKHAFLEEEKIVDMVVGPDAYKDLPNLLEDVEEGREAVNVILSKDETYADIAPIRLNSNGVTAFVSITRGCDNMCTFCIVPFTRGRERSRDPYSILNEIADLQARGFKEVTLLGQNVDSYLWYGGGLKKDFSKATEMQQATAINFAKLLDMVATAYPKMRIRFSTSNPQDMTLDVIDTMAQHHNICKYIHLPVQSGSNRILKAMNRLHTREEYFTLIDSIRERIPDCAISQDMITGFPTETEEDHQDTLSLMEYVKYDFGFMFAYSERPGTLAARKIEDDVPEEVKKRRLTEIIDLQQKHSLYRTQAQVGNTVEVLIEGNSKKSDKEWMGRNTQNTVVVFPKEDYKVGDFVMVQVTDCTSTTLIGKAIGYSEMNF
;
A
#
# COMPACT_ATOMS: atom_id res chain seq x y z
N MET A 1 14.62 5.97 6.44
CA MET A 1 13.47 5.09 6.15
C MET A 1 12.75 5.66 4.95
N ALA A 2 12.90 5.03 3.78
CA ALA A 2 12.03 5.31 2.65
C ALA A 2 10.66 4.75 3.02
N LYS A 3 9.70 5.62 3.25
CA LYS A 3 8.37 5.24 3.74
C LYS A 3 7.50 4.92 2.53
N GLU A 4 7.23 3.65 2.24
CA GLU A 4 6.07 3.27 1.40
C GLU A 4 4.76 3.77 2.00
N ILE A 5 4.76 3.95 3.32
CA ILE A 5 3.70 4.64 4.05
C ILE A 5 4.28 5.98 4.50
N ASP A 6 3.82 7.06 3.90
CA ASP A 6 4.13 8.39 4.44
C ASP A 6 3.38 8.56 5.77
N GLU A 7 4.04 8.11 6.86
CA GLU A 7 3.45 8.22 8.21
C GLU A 7 3.13 9.67 8.57
N SER A 8 3.71 10.66 7.90
CA SER A 8 3.37 12.06 8.09
C SER A 8 1.98 12.41 7.56
N LYS A 9 1.40 11.56 6.69
CA LYS A 9 0.04 11.72 6.17
C LYS A 9 -1.02 10.93 6.94
N GLN A 10 -0.61 10.07 7.88
CA GLN A 10 -1.57 9.36 8.71
C GLN A 10 -2.28 10.33 9.65
N GLY A 11 -3.62 10.24 9.69
CA GLY A 11 -4.45 11.14 10.49
C GLY A 11 -4.55 12.57 9.97
N GLN A 12 -4.01 12.87 8.79
CA GLN A 12 -4.32 14.13 8.12
C GLN A 12 -5.69 14.05 7.46
N SER A 13 -6.42 15.17 7.50
CA SER A 13 -7.67 15.30 6.75
C SER A 13 -7.39 15.21 5.25
N LEU A 14 -8.21 14.45 4.55
CA LEU A 14 -8.12 14.26 3.12
C LEU A 14 -9.06 15.21 2.41
N MET A 15 -8.54 16.00 1.46
CA MET A 15 -9.31 17.01 0.74
C MET A 15 -9.32 16.81 -0.75
N LEU A 16 -10.46 17.16 -1.35
CA LEU A 16 -10.61 17.35 -2.77
C LEU A 16 -10.34 18.82 -3.13
N GLN A 17 -9.51 19.05 -4.12
CA GLN A 17 -9.34 20.37 -4.72
C GLN A 17 -10.46 20.58 -5.77
N SER A 18 -11.69 20.94 -5.35
CA SER A 18 -12.76 21.30 -6.30
C SER A 18 -13.84 22.19 -5.68
N ASN A 19 -14.38 23.08 -6.51
CA ASN A 19 -15.53 23.94 -6.24
C ASN A 19 -16.81 23.24 -6.68
N THR A 20 -17.33 22.28 -5.91
CA THR A 20 -18.64 21.68 -6.21
C THR A 20 -19.73 22.29 -5.31
N ALA A 21 -20.95 22.37 -5.85
CA ALA A 21 -22.11 22.97 -5.18
C ALA A 21 -22.70 22.15 -4.02
N ASN A 22 -22.03 21.07 -3.61
CA ASN A 22 -22.48 20.21 -2.53
C ASN A 22 -22.41 20.94 -1.17
N THR A 23 -23.45 20.83 -0.38
CA THR A 23 -23.61 21.59 0.88
C THR A 23 -23.14 20.83 2.11
N LYS A 24 -23.26 19.48 2.12
CA LYS A 24 -22.82 18.65 3.24
C LYS A 24 -21.29 18.51 3.27
N LYS A 25 -20.69 18.52 4.45
CA LYS A 25 -19.24 18.49 4.64
C LYS A 25 -18.79 17.14 5.18
N LEU A 26 -17.86 16.50 4.45
CA LEU A 26 -17.17 15.26 4.83
C LEU A 26 -15.77 15.58 5.34
N TYR A 27 -15.48 15.21 6.58
CA TYR A 27 -14.12 15.15 7.10
C TYR A 27 -13.68 13.69 7.11
N ILE A 28 -12.59 13.35 6.43
CA ILE A 28 -12.09 11.98 6.35
C ILE A 28 -10.61 11.92 6.67
N GLU A 29 -10.24 11.01 7.59
CA GLU A 29 -8.86 10.66 7.92
C GLU A 29 -8.58 9.22 7.51
N SER A 30 -7.37 8.96 7.00
CA SER A 30 -6.92 7.60 6.66
C SER A 30 -5.70 7.21 7.49
N TYR A 31 -5.77 6.03 8.08
CA TYR A 31 -4.71 5.41 8.87
C TYR A 31 -4.35 4.06 8.26
N GLY A 32 -3.05 3.74 8.21
CA GLY A 32 -2.57 2.42 7.77
C GLY A 32 -1.84 2.45 6.44
N CYS A 33 -2.21 1.57 5.52
CA CYS A 33 -1.48 1.35 4.26
C CYS A 33 -2.05 2.17 3.08
N GLN A 34 -1.35 2.13 1.95
CA GLN A 34 -1.76 2.78 0.70
C GLN A 34 -3.16 2.33 0.23
N MET A 35 -3.53 1.06 0.49
CA MET A 35 -4.88 0.57 0.18
C MET A 35 -5.98 1.29 0.98
N ASN A 36 -5.73 1.62 2.26
CA ASN A 36 -6.69 2.40 3.04
C ASN A 36 -6.84 3.82 2.48
N PHE A 37 -5.74 4.41 2.01
CA PHE A 37 -5.80 5.71 1.35
C PHE A 37 -6.62 5.63 0.05
N SER A 38 -6.35 4.65 -0.81
CA SER A 38 -7.13 4.39 -2.04
C SER A 38 -8.61 4.11 -1.73
N ASP A 39 -8.90 3.36 -0.67
CA ASP A 39 -10.27 3.12 -0.20
C ASP A 39 -10.95 4.44 0.23
N SER A 40 -10.23 5.37 0.86
CA SER A 40 -10.77 6.69 1.23
C SER A 40 -11.12 7.54 0.02
N GLU A 41 -10.39 7.42 -1.09
CA GLU A 41 -10.69 8.06 -2.36
C GLU A 41 -11.99 7.51 -2.98
N ILE A 42 -12.21 6.19 -2.89
CA ILE A 42 -13.45 5.52 -3.30
C ILE A 42 -14.63 6.01 -2.45
N VAL A 43 -14.48 6.04 -1.13
CA VAL A 43 -15.48 6.53 -0.18
C VAL A 43 -15.88 7.97 -0.49
N ALA A 44 -14.90 8.84 -0.70
CA ALA A 44 -15.16 10.24 -1.07
C ALA A 44 -15.94 10.35 -2.40
N SER A 45 -15.63 9.50 -3.39
CA SER A 45 -16.36 9.45 -4.66
C SER A 45 -17.83 9.04 -4.49
N ILE A 46 -18.08 8.03 -3.66
CA ILE A 46 -19.44 7.57 -3.37
C ILE A 46 -20.25 8.67 -2.70
N LEU A 47 -19.67 9.29 -1.66
CA LEU A 47 -20.34 10.33 -0.88
C LEU A 47 -20.51 11.66 -1.65
N ALA A 48 -19.63 11.96 -2.60
CA ALA A 48 -19.79 13.11 -3.48
C ALA A 48 -21.06 13.03 -4.34
N LYS A 49 -21.47 11.81 -4.75
CA LYS A 49 -22.71 11.57 -5.50
C LYS A 49 -23.98 11.85 -4.69
N VAL A 50 -23.89 11.81 -3.36
CA VAL A 50 -25.00 12.08 -2.43
C VAL A 50 -24.85 13.42 -1.69
N GLY A 51 -24.08 14.34 -2.24
CA GLY A 51 -24.06 15.74 -1.84
C GLY A 51 -23.00 16.13 -0.82
N TYR A 52 -21.97 15.30 -0.59
CA TYR A 52 -20.86 15.64 0.30
C TYR A 52 -19.67 16.24 -0.44
N ASN A 53 -19.09 17.28 0.15
CA ASN A 53 -17.76 17.80 -0.19
C ASN A 53 -16.78 17.56 0.95
N THR A 54 -15.51 17.33 0.63
CA THR A 54 -14.49 17.18 1.67
C THR A 54 -14.13 18.52 2.32
N THR A 55 -13.83 18.48 3.63
CA THR A 55 -13.31 19.61 4.41
C THR A 55 -12.09 19.19 5.23
N ASN A 56 -11.18 20.12 5.51
CA ASN A 56 -10.06 19.92 6.44
C ASN A 56 -10.38 20.40 7.87
N THR A 57 -11.58 20.91 8.09
CA THR A 57 -12.01 21.52 9.35
C THR A 57 -13.09 20.62 9.98
N VAL A 58 -12.75 19.96 11.09
CA VAL A 58 -13.67 19.07 11.80
C VAL A 58 -14.93 19.78 12.27
N GLU A 59 -14.78 21.03 12.69
CA GLU A 59 -15.87 21.87 13.17
C GLU A 59 -16.98 22.07 12.14
N GLU A 60 -16.62 22.11 10.86
CA GLU A 60 -17.58 22.28 9.76
C GLU A 60 -18.26 20.96 9.36
N ALA A 61 -17.65 19.83 9.72
CA ALA A 61 -18.09 18.53 9.22
C ALA A 61 -19.51 18.17 9.65
N ASP A 62 -20.29 17.63 8.71
CA ASP A 62 -21.56 16.95 8.96
C ASP A 62 -21.35 15.45 9.16
N LEU A 63 -20.30 14.93 8.50
CA LEU A 63 -19.87 13.53 8.60
C LEU A 63 -18.37 13.49 8.82
N VAL A 64 -17.94 12.76 9.87
CA VAL A 64 -16.55 12.44 10.15
C VAL A 64 -16.33 10.95 9.90
N LEU A 65 -15.38 10.59 9.04
CA LEU A 65 -15.01 9.21 8.76
C LEU A 65 -13.56 8.96 9.09
N ILE A 66 -13.29 7.84 9.76
CA ILE A 66 -11.94 7.36 10.04
C ILE A 66 -11.75 6.02 9.35
N ASN A 67 -10.92 6.00 8.31
CA ASN A 67 -10.55 4.76 7.63
C ASN A 67 -9.34 4.13 8.34
N THR A 68 -9.49 2.88 8.79
CA THR A 68 -8.63 2.27 9.80
C THR A 68 -7.98 0.98 9.32
N CYS A 69 -6.78 0.69 9.86
CA CYS A 69 -6.01 -0.50 9.58
C CYS A 69 -6.00 -1.44 10.80
N SER A 70 -5.97 -2.76 10.58
CA SER A 70 -5.84 -3.77 11.63
C SER A 70 -4.43 -4.38 11.74
N VAL A 71 -3.47 -3.86 10.97
CA VAL A 71 -2.13 -4.47 10.89
C VAL A 71 -1.22 -4.10 12.06
N ARG A 72 -1.52 -3.02 12.81
CA ARG A 72 -0.66 -2.50 13.89
C ARG A 72 -1.46 -2.31 15.18
N ASP A 73 -0.94 -2.82 16.34
CA ASP A 73 -1.61 -2.68 17.64
C ASP A 73 -1.81 -1.23 18.07
N LYS A 74 -0.79 -0.40 17.86
CA LYS A 74 -0.87 1.03 18.16
C LYS A 74 -1.92 1.77 17.33
N ALA A 75 -2.36 1.18 16.20
CA ALA A 75 -3.37 1.81 15.36
C ALA A 75 -4.71 1.88 16.09
N GLU A 76 -5.16 0.81 16.75
CA GLU A 76 -6.43 0.80 17.48
C GLU A 76 -6.45 1.83 18.62
N GLN A 77 -5.40 1.86 19.44
CA GLN A 77 -5.28 2.85 20.52
C GLN A 77 -5.27 4.29 19.98
N THR A 78 -4.60 4.51 18.85
CA THR A 78 -4.58 5.83 18.19
C THR A 78 -5.97 6.23 17.74
N ILE A 79 -6.73 5.30 17.16
CA ILE A 79 -8.12 5.56 16.71
C ILE A 79 -9.02 5.87 17.90
N ARG A 80 -8.97 5.09 19.00
CA ARG A 80 -9.77 5.35 20.20
C ARG A 80 -9.49 6.74 20.78
N LYS A 81 -8.23 7.13 20.91
CA LYS A 81 -7.84 8.50 21.32
C LYS A 81 -8.35 9.58 20.36
N ARG A 82 -8.35 9.28 19.06
CA ARG A 82 -8.86 10.22 18.04
C ARG A 82 -10.37 10.39 18.16
N LEU A 83 -11.11 9.32 18.41
CA LEU A 83 -12.55 9.37 18.69
C LEU A 83 -12.89 10.21 19.93
N GLU A 84 -12.11 10.11 21.01
CA GLU A 84 -12.26 10.96 22.18
C GLU A 84 -12.14 12.45 21.81
N GLN A 85 -11.20 12.81 20.94
CA GLN A 85 -11.04 14.18 20.44
C GLN A 85 -12.26 14.63 19.63
N PHE A 86 -12.78 13.78 18.74
CA PHE A 86 -13.98 14.09 17.96
C PHE A 86 -15.23 14.25 18.83
N ASN A 87 -15.29 13.61 19.98
CA ASN A 87 -16.40 13.76 20.91
C ASN A 87 -16.57 15.22 21.39
N VAL A 88 -15.50 15.99 21.49
CA VAL A 88 -15.55 17.42 21.81
C VAL A 88 -16.32 18.21 20.75
N TYR A 89 -16.12 17.87 19.47
CA TYR A 89 -16.82 18.53 18.36
C TYR A 89 -18.27 18.04 18.22
N LYS A 90 -18.50 16.74 18.37
CA LYS A 90 -19.87 16.16 18.30
C LYS A 90 -20.77 16.71 19.40
N ARG A 91 -20.24 16.96 20.61
CA ARG A 91 -21.00 17.62 21.70
C ARG A 91 -21.44 19.04 21.34
N LYS A 92 -20.65 19.77 20.55
CA LYS A 92 -20.99 21.13 20.06
C LYS A 92 -21.93 21.08 18.86
N LYS A 93 -21.86 20.03 18.04
CA LYS A 93 -22.68 19.79 16.85
C LYS A 93 -23.30 18.40 16.91
N PRO A 94 -24.38 18.19 17.70
CA PRO A 94 -24.97 16.85 17.91
C PRO A 94 -25.46 16.16 16.62
N ALA A 95 -25.75 16.93 15.59
CA ALA A 95 -26.13 16.41 14.25
C ALA A 95 -24.95 15.80 13.48
N MET A 96 -23.68 16.06 13.89
CA MET A 96 -22.50 15.47 13.28
C MET A 96 -22.54 13.94 13.44
N LYS A 97 -22.32 13.24 12.31
CA LYS A 97 -22.22 11.76 12.31
C LYS A 97 -20.74 11.35 12.30
N VAL A 98 -20.44 10.23 12.97
CA VAL A 98 -19.08 9.68 13.07
C VAL A 98 -19.11 8.22 12.64
N GLY A 99 -18.27 7.87 11.65
CA GLY A 99 -18.15 6.50 11.15
C GLY A 99 -16.71 5.98 11.18
N VAL A 100 -16.58 4.69 11.47
CA VAL A 100 -15.31 3.96 11.42
C VAL A 100 -15.34 2.98 10.25
N LEU A 101 -14.33 3.08 9.38
CA LEU A 101 -14.23 2.33 8.13
C LEU A 101 -13.01 1.42 8.12
N GLY A 102 -13.00 0.46 7.21
CA GLY A 102 -11.82 -0.31 6.82
C GLY A 102 -11.59 -1.59 7.62
N CYS A 103 -10.33 -2.07 7.63
CA CYS A 103 -10.01 -3.39 8.18
C CYS A 103 -10.27 -3.52 9.68
N MET A 104 -10.12 -2.44 10.46
CA MET A 104 -10.43 -2.47 11.88
C MET A 104 -11.95 -2.57 12.10
N ALA A 105 -12.74 -1.81 11.31
CA ALA A 105 -14.20 -1.90 11.34
C ALA A 105 -14.68 -3.34 11.11
N GLU A 106 -14.12 -4.03 10.10
CA GLU A 106 -14.42 -5.44 9.81
C GLU A 106 -14.06 -6.37 10.98
N ARG A 107 -12.95 -6.11 11.67
CA ARG A 107 -12.49 -6.95 12.78
C ARG A 107 -13.31 -6.78 14.06
N VAL A 108 -13.64 -5.53 14.44
CA VAL A 108 -14.31 -5.22 15.70
C VAL A 108 -15.84 -5.23 15.59
N LYS A 109 -16.39 -5.01 14.40
CA LYS A 109 -17.82 -5.14 14.08
C LYS A 109 -18.73 -4.34 15.04
N HIS A 110 -19.80 -4.98 15.51
CA HIS A 110 -20.77 -4.36 16.42
C HIS A 110 -20.17 -3.92 17.76
N ALA A 111 -19.15 -4.61 18.28
CA ALA A 111 -18.53 -4.26 19.55
C ALA A 111 -18.07 -2.79 19.59
N PHE A 112 -17.69 -2.21 18.44
CA PHE A 112 -17.25 -0.82 18.37
C PHE A 112 -18.38 0.19 18.64
N LEU A 113 -19.62 -0.09 18.23
CA LEU A 113 -20.77 0.74 18.54
C LEU A 113 -21.13 0.68 20.03
N GLU A 114 -20.99 -0.49 20.64
CA GLU A 114 -21.31 -0.70 22.05
C GLU A 114 -20.28 -0.02 22.96
N GLU A 115 -18.99 -0.11 22.62
CA GLU A 115 -17.88 0.43 23.39
C GLU A 115 -17.70 1.94 23.19
N GLU A 116 -17.86 2.42 21.96
CA GLU A 116 -17.55 3.81 21.55
C GLU A 116 -18.84 4.58 21.21
N LYS A 117 -19.51 5.13 22.22
CA LYS A 117 -20.80 5.85 22.10
C LYS A 117 -20.81 7.01 21.08
N ILE A 118 -19.64 7.47 20.65
CA ILE A 118 -19.52 8.51 19.63
C ILE A 118 -19.75 7.98 18.23
N VAL A 119 -19.51 6.68 17.99
CA VAL A 119 -19.57 6.06 16.66
C VAL A 119 -21.01 5.78 16.29
N ASP A 120 -21.47 6.29 15.16
CA ASP A 120 -22.82 6.09 14.63
C ASP A 120 -22.85 4.96 13.58
N MET A 121 -21.71 4.68 12.89
CA MET A 121 -21.65 3.64 11.87
C MET A 121 -20.30 2.92 11.83
N VAL A 122 -20.33 1.63 11.42
CA VAL A 122 -19.16 0.77 11.25
C VAL A 122 -19.24 0.07 9.90
N VAL A 123 -18.24 0.30 9.01
CA VAL A 123 -18.32 -0.15 7.62
C VAL A 123 -17.04 -0.88 7.21
N GLY A 124 -17.19 -2.14 6.81
CA GLY A 124 -16.10 -2.97 6.30
C GLY A 124 -15.59 -2.54 4.92
N PRO A 125 -14.40 -3.04 4.50
CA PRO A 125 -13.77 -2.61 3.25
C PRO A 125 -14.56 -2.93 1.98
N ASP A 126 -15.48 -3.89 2.02
CA ASP A 126 -16.28 -4.31 0.87
C ASP A 126 -17.70 -3.74 0.88
N ALA A 127 -18.04 -2.89 1.87
CA ALA A 127 -19.38 -2.36 2.05
C ALA A 127 -19.50 -0.84 1.77
N TYR A 128 -18.51 -0.20 1.17
CA TYR A 128 -18.52 1.26 0.98
C TYR A 128 -19.64 1.75 0.07
N LYS A 129 -20.11 0.93 -0.88
CA LYS A 129 -21.27 1.28 -1.73
C LYS A 129 -22.57 1.46 -0.95
N ASP A 130 -22.63 0.85 0.23
CA ASP A 130 -23.79 0.94 1.12
C ASP A 130 -23.79 2.18 2.03
N LEU A 131 -22.72 2.97 2.02
CA LEU A 131 -22.61 4.19 2.84
C LEU A 131 -23.82 5.14 2.75
N PRO A 132 -24.41 5.40 1.56
CA PRO A 132 -25.61 6.22 1.48
C PRO A 132 -26.78 5.67 2.29
N ASN A 133 -27.07 4.37 2.19
CA ASN A 133 -28.16 3.73 2.94
C ASN A 133 -27.87 3.72 4.45
N LEU A 134 -26.62 3.43 4.86
CA LEU A 134 -26.21 3.46 6.27
C LEU A 134 -26.34 4.87 6.87
N LEU A 135 -26.14 5.92 6.09
CA LEU A 135 -26.36 7.29 6.55
C LEU A 135 -27.85 7.57 6.77
N GLU A 136 -28.73 7.06 5.91
CA GLU A 136 -30.19 7.13 6.10
C GLU A 136 -30.60 6.38 7.35
N ASP A 137 -30.06 5.17 7.59
CA ASP A 137 -30.32 4.39 8.83
C ASP A 137 -29.92 5.18 10.08
N VAL A 138 -28.74 5.82 10.08
CA VAL A 138 -28.29 6.67 11.20
C VAL A 138 -29.19 7.88 11.39
N GLU A 139 -29.66 8.52 10.30
CA GLU A 139 -30.59 9.66 10.36
C GLU A 139 -31.94 9.25 10.97
N GLU A 140 -32.38 8.01 10.74
CA GLU A 140 -33.60 7.43 11.30
C GLU A 140 -33.41 6.81 12.70
N GLY A 141 -32.19 6.87 13.27
CA GLY A 141 -31.85 6.36 14.60
C GLY A 141 -31.68 4.84 14.67
N ARG A 142 -31.45 4.18 13.54
CA ARG A 142 -31.14 2.73 13.46
C ARG A 142 -29.62 2.50 13.58
N GLU A 143 -29.26 1.28 13.97
CA GLU A 143 -27.85 0.85 13.93
C GLU A 143 -27.37 0.73 12.48
N ALA A 144 -26.19 1.29 12.20
CA ALA A 144 -25.58 1.30 10.87
C ALA A 144 -24.28 0.50 10.87
N VAL A 145 -24.38 -0.81 10.66
CA VAL A 145 -23.23 -1.72 10.57
C VAL A 145 -23.33 -2.56 9.30
N ASN A 146 -22.30 -2.44 8.44
CA ASN A 146 -22.15 -3.35 7.33
C ASN A 146 -20.68 -3.79 7.22
N VAL A 147 -20.43 -5.05 7.59
CA VAL A 147 -19.11 -5.69 7.64
C VAL A 147 -19.12 -7.00 6.84
N ILE A 148 -19.77 -6.98 5.70
CA ILE A 148 -19.88 -8.13 4.80
C ILE A 148 -18.63 -8.21 3.93
N LEU A 149 -17.99 -9.40 3.87
CA LEU A 149 -16.92 -9.70 2.94
C LEU A 149 -17.52 -10.17 1.60
N SER A 150 -17.39 -9.34 0.58
CA SER A 150 -17.89 -9.63 -0.77
C SER A 150 -17.02 -10.68 -1.49
N LYS A 151 -17.65 -11.41 -2.42
CA LYS A 151 -16.95 -12.31 -3.32
C LYS A 151 -16.61 -11.65 -4.67
N ASP A 152 -17.26 -10.55 -5.00
CA ASP A 152 -17.20 -9.94 -6.33
C ASP A 152 -16.79 -8.46 -6.32
N GLU A 153 -16.93 -7.74 -5.17
CA GLU A 153 -16.69 -6.30 -5.12
C GLU A 153 -15.22 -5.94 -5.32
N THR A 154 -14.96 -5.18 -6.36
CA THR A 154 -13.63 -4.63 -6.69
C THR A 154 -13.65 -3.11 -6.87
N TYR A 155 -14.82 -2.47 -6.77
CA TYR A 155 -15.06 -1.04 -7.05
C TYR A 155 -14.64 -0.61 -8.47
N ALA A 156 -14.72 -1.54 -9.44
CA ALA A 156 -14.33 -1.30 -10.83
C ALA A 156 -15.18 -0.21 -11.51
N ASP A 157 -16.41 -0.01 -11.05
CA ASP A 157 -17.39 0.97 -11.54
C ASP A 157 -17.29 2.35 -10.85
N ILE A 158 -16.37 2.50 -9.88
CA ILE A 158 -16.13 3.76 -9.17
C ILE A 158 -14.88 4.43 -9.73
N ALA A 159 -15.01 5.64 -10.25
CA ALA A 159 -13.85 6.49 -10.56
C ALA A 159 -13.42 7.23 -9.28
N PRO A 160 -12.22 6.92 -8.72
CA PRO A 160 -11.81 7.49 -7.44
C PRO A 160 -11.51 9.00 -7.55
N ILE A 161 -12.03 9.76 -6.58
CA ILE A 161 -11.64 11.16 -6.39
C ILE A 161 -10.26 11.19 -5.74
N ARG A 162 -9.31 11.95 -6.32
CA ARG A 162 -7.94 12.04 -5.80
C ARG A 162 -7.86 13.03 -4.64
N LEU A 163 -7.59 12.50 -3.46
CA LEU A 163 -7.50 13.27 -2.21
C LEU A 163 -6.04 13.64 -1.92
N ASN A 164 -5.79 14.86 -1.43
CA ASN A 164 -4.45 15.36 -1.11
C ASN A 164 -3.40 15.03 -2.20
N SER A 165 -3.82 15.03 -3.45
CA SER A 165 -2.97 14.67 -4.58
C SER A 165 -1.91 15.74 -4.85
N ASN A 166 -0.69 15.31 -5.15
CA ASN A 166 0.34 16.19 -5.70
C ASN A 166 0.15 16.47 -7.21
N GLY A 167 -0.90 15.89 -7.82
CA GLY A 167 -1.17 16.00 -9.26
C GLY A 167 -0.21 15.21 -10.15
N VAL A 168 0.70 14.42 -9.57
CA VAL A 168 1.78 13.72 -10.29
C VAL A 168 1.66 12.22 -10.18
N THR A 169 1.37 11.69 -8.97
CA THR A 169 1.33 10.25 -8.67
C THR A 169 -0.06 9.85 -8.19
N ALA A 170 -0.53 8.66 -8.59
CA ALA A 170 -1.82 8.13 -8.17
C ALA A 170 -1.74 6.62 -7.85
N PHE A 171 -2.62 6.16 -6.97
CA PHE A 171 -2.80 4.75 -6.67
C PHE A 171 -3.94 4.16 -7.49
N VAL A 172 -3.74 2.95 -8.04
CA VAL A 172 -4.76 2.21 -8.79
C VAL A 172 -4.89 0.82 -8.18
N SER A 173 -6.00 0.55 -7.50
CA SER A 173 -6.26 -0.77 -6.94
C SER A 173 -6.57 -1.77 -8.05
N ILE A 174 -5.83 -2.90 -8.09
CA ILE A 174 -5.98 -3.96 -9.10
C ILE A 174 -6.49 -5.27 -8.51
N THR A 175 -6.21 -5.53 -7.22
CA THR A 175 -6.70 -6.72 -6.49
C THR A 175 -7.24 -6.33 -5.12
N ARG A 176 -8.16 -7.13 -4.60
CA ARG A 176 -8.70 -7.03 -3.24
C ARG A 176 -8.74 -8.39 -2.58
N GLY A 177 -8.43 -8.44 -1.28
CA GLY A 177 -8.32 -9.69 -0.53
C GLY A 177 -7.02 -10.43 -0.80
N CYS A 178 -6.81 -11.56 -0.13
CA CYS A 178 -5.62 -12.36 -0.30
C CYS A 178 -5.92 -13.83 0.05
N ASP A 179 -5.50 -14.74 -0.80
CA ASP A 179 -5.66 -16.18 -0.59
C ASP A 179 -4.47 -16.82 0.13
N ASN A 180 -3.39 -16.06 0.34
CA ASN A 180 -2.24 -16.49 1.14
C ASN A 180 -2.60 -16.45 2.63
N MET A 181 -2.82 -17.63 3.21
CA MET A 181 -3.21 -17.79 4.62
C MET A 181 -1.99 -17.77 5.54
N CYS A 182 -1.12 -16.75 5.42
CA CYS A 182 0.02 -16.57 6.33
C CYS A 182 -0.48 -16.52 7.76
N THR A 183 0.13 -17.29 8.68
CA THR A 183 -0.42 -17.53 10.03
C THR A 183 -0.51 -16.27 10.90
N PHE A 184 0.36 -15.29 10.67
CA PHE A 184 0.40 -14.01 11.37
C PHE A 184 -0.51 -12.93 10.77
N CYS A 185 -1.10 -13.19 9.57
CA CYS A 185 -1.76 -12.15 8.79
C CYS A 185 -3.27 -12.11 9.04
N ILE A 186 -3.80 -10.91 9.27
CA ILE A 186 -5.24 -10.67 9.47
C ILE A 186 -5.99 -10.35 8.16
N VAL A 187 -5.28 -10.08 7.07
CA VAL A 187 -5.88 -9.63 5.80
C VAL A 187 -6.97 -10.55 5.26
N PRO A 188 -6.80 -11.89 5.19
CA PRO A 188 -7.87 -12.76 4.70
C PRO A 188 -9.18 -12.67 5.49
N PHE A 189 -9.10 -12.26 6.75
CA PHE A 189 -10.24 -12.14 7.66
C PHE A 189 -10.89 -10.75 7.65
N THR A 190 -10.18 -9.74 7.12
CA THR A 190 -10.67 -8.35 7.08
C THR A 190 -10.92 -7.82 5.68
N ARG A 191 -10.33 -8.43 4.64
CA ARG A 191 -10.51 -8.06 3.22
C ARG A 191 -10.99 -9.23 2.36
N GLY A 192 -11.22 -10.39 2.97
CA GLY A 192 -11.76 -11.56 2.30
C GLY A 192 -10.79 -12.25 1.34
N ARG A 193 -11.37 -13.07 0.49
CA ARG A 193 -10.66 -13.85 -0.52
C ARG A 193 -10.23 -12.98 -1.69
N GLU A 194 -9.20 -13.44 -2.40
CA GLU A 194 -8.62 -12.71 -3.51
C GLU A 194 -9.54 -12.64 -4.72
N ARG A 195 -9.67 -11.45 -5.26
CA ARG A 195 -10.40 -11.14 -6.49
C ARG A 195 -9.69 -10.02 -7.25
N SER A 196 -9.57 -10.21 -8.56
CA SER A 196 -8.90 -9.28 -9.46
C SER A 196 -9.92 -8.36 -10.13
N ARG A 197 -9.55 -7.09 -10.24
CA ARG A 197 -10.34 -6.08 -10.94
C ARG A 197 -10.23 -6.28 -12.45
N ASP A 198 -11.29 -5.96 -13.19
CA ASP A 198 -11.31 -5.97 -14.65
C ASP A 198 -10.16 -5.13 -15.23
N PRO A 199 -9.30 -5.71 -16.11
CA PRO A 199 -8.15 -5.01 -16.69
C PRO A 199 -8.55 -3.78 -17.51
N TYR A 200 -9.69 -3.80 -18.19
CA TYR A 200 -10.14 -2.66 -18.98
C TYR A 200 -10.60 -1.50 -18.09
N SER A 201 -11.19 -1.78 -16.94
CA SER A 201 -11.50 -0.75 -15.95
C SER A 201 -10.23 -0.10 -15.38
N ILE A 202 -9.15 -0.87 -15.22
CA ILE A 202 -7.83 -0.37 -14.80
C ILE A 202 -7.24 0.53 -15.88
N LEU A 203 -7.26 0.10 -17.14
CA LEU A 203 -6.79 0.90 -18.27
C LEU A 203 -7.57 2.22 -18.38
N ASN A 204 -8.89 2.20 -18.26
CA ASN A 204 -9.74 3.40 -18.33
C ASN A 204 -9.40 4.39 -17.19
N GLU A 205 -9.16 3.90 -15.98
CA GLU A 205 -8.75 4.75 -14.86
C GLU A 205 -7.38 5.39 -15.12
N ILE A 206 -6.43 4.65 -15.67
CA ILE A 206 -5.09 5.18 -16.02
C ILE A 206 -5.21 6.19 -17.17
N ALA A 207 -6.09 5.98 -18.15
CA ALA A 207 -6.37 6.95 -19.21
C ALA A 207 -6.88 8.29 -18.66
N ASP A 208 -7.84 8.25 -17.71
CA ASP A 208 -8.32 9.45 -17.02
C ASP A 208 -7.20 10.17 -16.27
N LEU A 209 -6.38 9.42 -15.53
CA LEU A 209 -5.23 9.98 -14.82
C LEU A 209 -4.23 10.65 -15.77
N GLN A 210 -3.91 10.01 -16.89
CA GLN A 210 -3.03 10.59 -17.91
C GLN A 210 -3.63 11.87 -18.52
N ALA A 211 -4.91 11.85 -18.83
CA ALA A 211 -5.61 13.05 -19.37
C ALA A 211 -5.61 14.21 -18.36
N ARG A 212 -5.63 13.92 -17.06
CA ARG A 212 -5.54 14.90 -15.96
C ARG A 212 -4.09 15.33 -15.63
N GLY A 213 -3.10 14.82 -16.35
CA GLY A 213 -1.70 15.22 -16.24
C GLY A 213 -0.86 14.43 -15.24
N PHE A 214 -1.40 13.35 -14.65
CA PHE A 214 -0.61 12.44 -13.81
C PHE A 214 0.52 11.77 -14.62
N LYS A 215 1.63 11.51 -13.97
CA LYS A 215 2.87 11.00 -14.57
C LYS A 215 3.25 9.61 -14.08
N GLU A 216 2.77 9.20 -12.91
CA GLU A 216 3.04 7.90 -12.34
C GLU A 216 1.78 7.28 -11.75
N VAL A 217 1.62 5.97 -11.93
CA VAL A 217 0.64 5.15 -11.23
C VAL A 217 1.34 4.06 -10.44
N THR A 218 0.84 3.79 -9.23
CA THR A 218 1.21 2.62 -8.45
C THR A 218 0.06 1.65 -8.41
N LEU A 219 0.25 0.46 -8.98
CA LEU A 219 -0.72 -0.64 -8.94
C LEU A 219 -0.71 -1.24 -7.54
N LEU A 220 -1.88 -1.27 -6.88
CA LEU A 220 -2.03 -1.71 -5.49
C LEU A 220 -2.86 -2.98 -5.36
N GLY A 221 -2.47 -3.78 -4.38
CA GLY A 221 -3.21 -4.95 -3.90
C GLY A 221 -2.64 -5.46 -2.58
N GLN A 222 -3.18 -6.52 -2.04
CA GLN A 222 -2.60 -7.24 -0.91
C GLN A 222 -1.51 -8.24 -1.35
N ASN A 223 -1.53 -8.60 -2.62
CA ASN A 223 -0.55 -9.38 -3.35
C ASN A 223 -0.80 -9.14 -4.84
N VAL A 224 -0.06 -8.21 -5.45
CA VAL A 224 -0.33 -7.80 -6.84
C VAL A 224 0.10 -8.86 -7.85
N ASP A 225 1.16 -9.61 -7.56
CA ASP A 225 1.71 -10.63 -8.46
C ASP A 225 0.73 -11.78 -8.69
N SER A 226 -0.21 -11.97 -7.76
CA SER A 226 -1.23 -12.99 -7.86
C SER A 226 -2.43 -12.60 -8.72
N TYR A 227 -2.44 -11.38 -9.28
CA TYR A 227 -3.53 -10.92 -10.15
C TYR A 227 -3.85 -11.94 -11.23
N LEU A 228 -5.13 -12.32 -11.29
CA LEU A 228 -5.65 -13.25 -12.29
C LEU A 228 -7.11 -12.92 -12.58
N TRP A 229 -7.36 -12.28 -13.72
CA TRP A 229 -8.71 -11.98 -14.18
C TRP A 229 -9.13 -12.92 -15.29
N TYR A 230 -10.31 -13.53 -15.17
CA TYR A 230 -10.87 -14.48 -16.11
C TYR A 230 -12.38 -14.26 -16.36
N GLY A 231 -12.81 -12.98 -16.23
CA GLY A 231 -14.22 -12.57 -16.36
C GLY A 231 -14.87 -12.22 -15.02
N GLY A 232 -14.10 -12.18 -13.93
CA GLY A 232 -14.56 -11.89 -12.57
C GLY A 232 -14.60 -13.12 -11.66
N GLY A 233 -14.94 -12.90 -10.37
CA GLY A 233 -15.00 -13.95 -9.36
C GLY A 233 -13.72 -14.14 -8.56
N LEU A 234 -13.69 -15.19 -7.71
CA LEU A 234 -12.58 -15.47 -6.80
C LEU A 234 -11.45 -16.22 -7.51
N LYS A 235 -10.19 -15.81 -7.29
CA LYS A 235 -9.01 -16.48 -7.86
C LYS A 235 -9.02 -18.00 -7.63
N LYS A 236 -9.38 -18.45 -6.42
CA LYS A 236 -9.42 -19.89 -6.08
C LYS A 236 -10.38 -20.72 -6.93
N ASP A 237 -11.36 -20.11 -7.59
CA ASP A 237 -12.34 -20.78 -8.42
C ASP A 237 -11.91 -20.87 -9.90
N PHE A 238 -10.72 -20.35 -10.25
CA PHE A 238 -10.20 -20.36 -11.62
C PHE A 238 -10.11 -21.77 -12.24
N SER A 239 -9.78 -22.81 -11.46
CA SER A 239 -9.77 -24.20 -11.93
C SER A 239 -11.14 -24.73 -12.37
N LYS A 240 -12.23 -24.06 -11.97
CA LYS A 240 -13.61 -24.37 -12.36
C LYS A 240 -14.11 -23.51 -13.53
N ALA A 241 -13.30 -22.56 -13.99
CA ALA A 241 -13.62 -21.68 -15.11
C ALA A 241 -13.70 -22.50 -16.41
N THR A 242 -14.47 -22.00 -17.38
CA THR A 242 -14.57 -22.62 -18.70
C THR A 242 -13.24 -22.59 -19.44
N GLU A 243 -13.04 -23.48 -20.40
CA GLU A 243 -11.81 -23.49 -21.22
C GLU A 243 -11.56 -22.13 -21.89
N MET A 244 -12.59 -21.45 -22.36
CA MET A 244 -12.48 -20.11 -22.94
C MET A 244 -11.98 -19.10 -21.90
N GLN A 245 -12.55 -19.08 -20.69
CA GLN A 245 -12.11 -18.20 -19.61
C GLN A 245 -10.66 -18.45 -19.20
N GLN A 246 -10.26 -19.74 -19.14
CA GLN A 246 -8.87 -20.09 -18.82
C GLN A 246 -7.91 -19.66 -19.94
N ALA A 247 -8.28 -19.84 -21.21
CA ALA A 247 -7.46 -19.44 -22.35
C ALA A 247 -7.31 -17.92 -22.51
N THR A 248 -8.34 -17.16 -22.10
CA THR A 248 -8.35 -15.68 -22.21
C THR A 248 -7.96 -14.97 -20.90
N ALA A 249 -7.57 -15.72 -19.88
CA ALA A 249 -7.19 -15.15 -18.59
C ALA A 249 -6.00 -14.21 -18.70
N ILE A 250 -6.06 -13.14 -17.92
CA ILE A 250 -5.02 -12.11 -17.83
C ILE A 250 -4.38 -12.23 -16.45
N ASN A 251 -3.10 -12.62 -16.42
CA ASN A 251 -2.28 -12.64 -15.23
C ASN A 251 -1.59 -11.28 -15.02
N PHE A 252 -0.78 -11.14 -13.97
CA PHE A 252 -0.12 -9.89 -13.64
C PHE A 252 0.87 -9.43 -14.71
N ALA A 253 1.67 -10.35 -15.30
CA ALA A 253 2.60 -10.04 -16.38
C ALA A 253 1.89 -9.45 -17.61
N LYS A 254 0.78 -10.07 -18.04
CA LYS A 254 -0.04 -9.56 -19.15
C LYS A 254 -0.66 -8.20 -18.81
N LEU A 255 -1.15 -8.00 -17.59
CA LEU A 255 -1.67 -6.69 -17.15
C LEU A 255 -0.60 -5.62 -17.20
N LEU A 256 0.60 -5.90 -16.69
CA LEU A 256 1.73 -4.96 -16.74
C LEU A 256 2.09 -4.58 -18.18
N ASP A 257 2.17 -5.57 -19.06
CA ASP A 257 2.45 -5.36 -20.50
C ASP A 257 1.37 -4.48 -21.15
N MET A 258 0.09 -4.80 -20.90
CA MET A 258 -1.04 -4.01 -21.42
C MET A 258 -0.96 -2.55 -20.97
N VAL A 259 -0.71 -2.29 -19.68
CA VAL A 259 -0.61 -0.93 -19.13
C VAL A 259 0.62 -0.21 -19.69
N ALA A 260 1.78 -0.86 -19.70
CA ALA A 260 3.02 -0.25 -20.16
C ALA A 260 2.98 0.10 -21.65
N THR A 261 2.39 -0.76 -22.47
CA THR A 261 2.22 -0.55 -23.92
C THR A 261 1.19 0.54 -24.21
N ALA A 262 0.05 0.55 -23.50
CA ALA A 262 -1.01 1.55 -23.72
C ALA A 262 -0.59 2.96 -23.29
N TYR A 263 0.26 3.08 -22.26
CA TYR A 263 0.65 4.37 -21.67
C TYR A 263 2.16 4.52 -21.55
N PRO A 264 2.91 4.62 -22.66
CA PRO A 264 4.38 4.62 -22.66
C PRO A 264 5.01 5.82 -21.93
N LYS A 265 4.25 6.90 -21.73
CA LYS A 265 4.70 8.10 -20.98
C LYS A 265 4.21 8.12 -19.52
N MET A 266 3.54 7.05 -19.07
CA MET A 266 3.14 6.86 -17.68
C MET A 266 4.16 5.95 -17.00
N ARG A 267 4.77 6.40 -15.92
CA ARG A 267 5.64 5.56 -15.10
C ARG A 267 4.78 4.62 -14.24
N ILE A 268 5.12 3.34 -14.23
CA ILE A 268 4.32 2.29 -13.59
C ILE A 268 5.13 1.71 -12.44
N ARG A 269 4.55 1.76 -11.24
CA ARG A 269 4.99 1.02 -10.04
C ARG A 269 3.95 0.00 -9.66
N PHE A 270 4.37 -0.96 -8.87
CA PHE A 270 3.46 -1.84 -8.14
C PHE A 270 4.00 -2.08 -6.73
N SER A 271 3.13 -2.47 -5.84
CA SER A 271 3.47 -2.66 -4.43
C SER A 271 2.80 -3.89 -3.87
N THR A 272 3.52 -4.58 -2.99
CA THR A 272 3.11 -5.80 -2.29
C THR A 272 3.12 -7.06 -3.14
N SER A 273 4.32 -7.57 -3.37
CA SER A 273 4.58 -8.86 -4.00
C SER A 273 4.66 -10.01 -2.99
N ASN A 274 4.58 -11.24 -3.47
CA ASN A 274 4.87 -12.42 -2.69
C ASN A 274 5.87 -13.31 -3.46
N PRO A 275 6.96 -13.80 -2.82
CA PRO A 275 7.98 -14.59 -3.52
C PRO A 275 7.45 -15.76 -4.33
N GLN A 276 6.39 -16.44 -3.86
CA GLN A 276 5.79 -17.58 -4.59
C GLN A 276 5.01 -17.17 -5.85
N ASP A 277 4.51 -15.93 -5.92
CA ASP A 277 3.68 -15.45 -7.01
C ASP A 277 4.48 -14.57 -7.99
N MET A 278 5.72 -14.17 -7.62
CA MET A 278 6.65 -13.45 -8.51
C MET A 278 7.23 -14.41 -9.55
N THR A 279 6.67 -14.42 -10.73
CA THR A 279 7.05 -15.31 -11.81
C THR A 279 8.06 -14.67 -12.78
N LEU A 280 8.77 -15.50 -13.56
CA LEU A 280 9.79 -15.00 -14.49
C LEU A 280 9.19 -14.11 -15.59
N ASP A 281 7.96 -14.37 -16.03
CA ASP A 281 7.27 -13.54 -17.03
C ASP A 281 6.98 -12.11 -16.50
N VAL A 282 6.75 -11.93 -15.20
CA VAL A 282 6.65 -10.59 -14.58
C VAL A 282 7.99 -9.87 -14.67
N ILE A 283 9.09 -10.55 -14.30
CA ILE A 283 10.44 -9.99 -14.32
C ILE A 283 10.84 -9.63 -15.76
N ASP A 284 10.57 -10.52 -16.71
CA ASP A 284 10.85 -10.31 -18.14
C ASP A 284 10.05 -9.11 -18.70
N THR A 285 8.78 -8.98 -18.33
CA THR A 285 7.95 -7.81 -18.68
C THR A 285 8.52 -6.52 -18.09
N MET A 286 8.99 -6.54 -16.84
CA MET A 286 9.65 -5.38 -16.22
C MET A 286 10.95 -5.00 -16.96
N ALA A 287 11.71 -6.00 -17.42
CA ALA A 287 12.95 -5.76 -18.17
C ALA A 287 12.69 -5.16 -19.56
N GLN A 288 11.60 -5.56 -20.23
CA GLN A 288 11.24 -5.13 -21.58
C GLN A 288 10.74 -3.67 -21.63
N HIS A 289 10.02 -3.20 -20.62
CA HIS A 289 9.39 -1.89 -20.62
C HIS A 289 10.19 -0.88 -19.79
N HIS A 290 10.66 0.21 -20.41
CA HIS A 290 11.41 1.28 -19.75
C HIS A 290 10.58 2.07 -18.74
N ASN A 291 9.27 2.19 -18.97
CA ASN A 291 8.34 2.92 -18.10
C ASN A 291 7.84 2.11 -16.89
N ILE A 292 8.23 0.83 -16.76
CA ILE A 292 8.03 0.06 -15.53
C ILE A 292 9.21 0.26 -14.60
N CYS A 293 8.95 0.70 -13.38
CA CYS A 293 9.97 0.94 -12.35
C CYS A 293 10.79 -0.30 -12.03
N LYS A 294 12.11 -0.12 -11.87
CA LYS A 294 13.05 -1.19 -11.54
C LYS A 294 13.14 -1.34 -10.01
N TYR A 295 11.99 -1.66 -9.42
CA TYR A 295 11.80 -1.81 -7.98
C TYR A 295 10.77 -2.88 -7.67
N ILE A 296 11.09 -3.77 -6.74
CA ILE A 296 10.20 -4.82 -6.25
C ILE A 296 10.18 -4.80 -4.72
N HIS A 297 8.98 -4.67 -4.15
CA HIS A 297 8.77 -4.95 -2.72
C HIS A 297 8.43 -6.42 -2.55
N LEU A 298 9.34 -7.21 -1.99
CA LEU A 298 9.28 -8.67 -1.94
C LEU A 298 9.42 -9.20 -0.51
N PRO A 299 8.36 -9.12 0.32
CA PRO A 299 8.37 -9.53 1.72
C PRO A 299 8.72 -11.02 1.90
N VAL A 300 9.91 -11.32 2.42
CA VAL A 300 10.35 -12.68 2.74
C VAL A 300 9.89 -13.15 4.12
N GLN A 301 9.81 -12.23 5.08
CA GLN A 301 9.38 -12.39 6.47
C GLN A 301 10.40 -13.06 7.40
N SER A 302 11.11 -14.12 6.98
CA SER A 302 12.16 -14.82 7.72
C SER A 302 13.17 -15.46 6.76
N GLY A 303 14.40 -15.67 7.21
CA GLY A 303 15.43 -16.41 6.48
C GLY A 303 15.49 -17.90 6.83
N SER A 304 14.70 -18.38 7.79
CA SER A 304 14.67 -19.77 8.22
C SER A 304 13.51 -20.54 7.57
N ASN A 305 13.82 -21.67 6.92
CA ASN A 305 12.80 -22.56 6.34
C ASN A 305 11.81 -23.08 7.39
N ARG A 306 12.28 -23.29 8.64
CA ARG A 306 11.41 -23.74 9.74
C ARG A 306 10.38 -22.66 10.11
N ILE A 307 10.81 -21.42 10.21
CA ILE A 307 9.93 -20.29 10.52
C ILE A 307 9.04 -19.95 9.34
N LEU A 308 9.53 -19.95 8.11
CA LEU A 308 8.72 -19.76 6.91
C LEU A 308 7.56 -20.78 6.85
N LYS A 309 7.84 -22.05 7.16
CA LYS A 309 6.82 -23.10 7.27
C LYS A 309 5.81 -22.81 8.38
N ALA A 310 6.26 -22.38 9.57
CA ALA A 310 5.40 -22.01 10.68
C ALA A 310 4.52 -20.79 10.37
N MET A 311 5.05 -19.84 9.58
CA MET A 311 4.34 -18.68 9.04
C MET A 311 3.37 -19.04 7.89
N ASN A 312 3.33 -20.30 7.45
CA ASN A 312 2.60 -20.75 6.25
C ASN A 312 3.01 -19.97 4.99
N ARG A 313 4.32 -19.72 4.84
CA ARG A 313 4.92 -19.23 3.59
C ARG A 313 5.20 -20.41 2.68
N LEU A 314 4.84 -20.29 1.40
CA LEU A 314 4.90 -21.40 0.44
C LEU A 314 6.18 -21.37 -0.41
N HIS A 315 7.24 -20.75 0.09
CA HIS A 315 8.58 -20.77 -0.51
C HIS A 315 9.62 -21.13 0.55
N THR A 316 10.74 -21.65 0.09
CA THR A 316 11.93 -21.91 0.89
C THR A 316 12.94 -20.78 0.71
N ARG A 317 13.94 -20.75 1.60
CA ARG A 317 15.10 -19.87 1.51
C ARG A 317 15.84 -20.01 0.18
N GLU A 318 16.01 -21.24 -0.30
CA GLU A 318 16.73 -21.59 -1.51
C GLU A 318 15.99 -21.11 -2.77
N GLU A 319 14.68 -21.30 -2.78
CA GLU A 319 13.79 -20.76 -3.85
C GLU A 319 13.84 -19.23 -3.87
N TYR A 320 13.89 -18.59 -2.69
CA TYR A 320 14.02 -17.15 -2.60
C TYR A 320 15.37 -16.66 -3.16
N PHE A 321 16.49 -17.33 -2.87
CA PHE A 321 17.79 -17.00 -3.47
C PHE A 321 17.76 -17.13 -4.99
N THR A 322 17.19 -18.21 -5.51
CA THR A 322 17.04 -18.41 -6.96
C THR A 322 16.22 -17.29 -7.61
N LEU A 323 15.17 -16.84 -6.94
CA LEU A 323 14.35 -15.71 -7.42
C LEU A 323 15.16 -14.40 -7.43
N ILE A 324 15.89 -14.09 -6.36
CA ILE A 324 16.75 -12.91 -6.27
C ILE A 324 17.81 -12.90 -7.37
N ASP A 325 18.45 -14.05 -7.61
CA ASP A 325 19.47 -14.18 -8.67
C ASP A 325 18.85 -13.99 -10.06
N SER A 326 17.64 -14.53 -10.28
CA SER A 326 16.90 -14.36 -11.52
C SER A 326 16.49 -12.90 -11.77
N ILE A 327 16.10 -12.16 -10.72
CA ILE A 327 15.83 -10.72 -10.81
C ILE A 327 17.08 -9.96 -11.20
N ARG A 328 18.21 -10.22 -10.53
CA ARG A 328 19.48 -9.51 -10.77
C ARG A 328 20.11 -9.82 -12.13
N GLU A 329 19.92 -11.04 -12.62
CA GLU A 329 20.37 -11.42 -13.97
C GLU A 329 19.62 -10.64 -15.04
N ARG A 330 18.30 -10.47 -14.91
CA ARG A 330 17.44 -9.83 -15.91
C ARG A 330 17.37 -8.31 -15.76
N ILE A 331 17.47 -7.83 -14.52
CA ILE A 331 17.37 -6.41 -14.17
C ILE A 331 18.47 -6.10 -13.14
N PRO A 332 19.74 -5.92 -13.57
CA PRO A 332 20.89 -5.80 -12.67
C PRO A 332 20.79 -4.64 -11.66
N ASP A 333 20.11 -3.56 -12.04
CA ASP A 333 19.89 -2.35 -11.22
C ASP A 333 18.57 -2.36 -10.45
N CYS A 334 17.85 -3.48 -10.43
CA CYS A 334 16.59 -3.61 -9.70
C CYS A 334 16.82 -3.43 -8.19
N ALA A 335 16.13 -2.45 -7.60
CA ALA A 335 16.07 -2.31 -6.16
C ALA A 335 15.06 -3.29 -5.57
N ILE A 336 15.44 -3.92 -4.47
CA ILE A 336 14.60 -4.91 -3.78
C ILE A 336 14.41 -4.45 -2.34
N SER A 337 13.17 -4.37 -1.90
CA SER A 337 12.83 -4.15 -0.50
C SER A 337 12.09 -5.36 0.09
N GLN A 338 12.07 -5.43 1.42
CA GLN A 338 11.52 -6.56 2.14
C GLN A 338 10.75 -6.13 3.38
N ASP A 339 9.90 -7.03 3.88
CA ASP A 339 9.41 -7.06 5.26
C ASP A 339 10.05 -8.22 6.01
N MET A 340 10.43 -7.99 7.26
CA MET A 340 11.04 -8.98 8.14
C MET A 340 10.39 -8.96 9.52
N ILE A 341 10.04 -10.14 10.02
CA ILE A 341 9.49 -10.33 11.38
C ILE A 341 10.49 -11.11 12.20
N THR A 342 10.95 -10.54 13.32
CA THR A 342 11.80 -11.23 14.31
C THR A 342 10.99 -11.65 15.52
N GLY A 343 11.43 -12.72 16.18
CA GLY A 343 10.77 -13.22 17.38
C GLY A 343 9.39 -13.79 17.10
N PHE A 344 9.17 -14.34 15.89
CA PHE A 344 7.97 -15.14 15.64
C PHE A 344 7.94 -16.33 16.63
N PRO A 345 6.77 -16.72 17.15
CA PRO A 345 6.68 -17.83 18.11
C PRO A 345 7.50 -19.04 17.68
N THR A 346 8.25 -19.60 18.61
CA THR A 346 9.23 -20.71 18.45
C THR A 346 10.54 -20.35 17.75
N GLU A 347 10.78 -19.11 17.31
CA GLU A 347 12.03 -18.73 16.63
C GLU A 347 13.24 -18.91 17.56
N THR A 348 14.19 -19.75 17.14
CA THR A 348 15.46 -19.98 17.85
C THR A 348 16.54 -18.97 17.44
N GLU A 349 17.72 -19.05 18.07
CA GLU A 349 18.84 -18.21 17.66
C GLU A 349 19.39 -18.61 16.29
N GLU A 350 19.38 -19.89 15.96
CA GLU A 350 19.78 -20.40 14.64
C GLU A 350 18.87 -19.87 13.54
N ASP A 351 17.56 -19.83 13.77
CA ASP A 351 16.60 -19.24 12.81
C ASP A 351 16.86 -17.75 12.60
N HIS A 352 17.23 -17.02 13.65
CA HIS A 352 17.60 -15.62 13.57
C HIS A 352 18.90 -15.42 12.77
N GLN A 353 19.91 -16.27 12.99
CA GLN A 353 21.16 -16.25 12.20
C GLN A 353 20.91 -16.58 10.73
N ASP A 354 19.98 -17.49 10.42
CA ASP A 354 19.53 -17.75 9.04
C ASP A 354 18.95 -16.49 8.41
N THR A 355 18.17 -15.72 9.18
CA THR A 355 17.60 -14.45 8.70
C THR A 355 18.69 -13.41 8.42
N LEU A 356 19.66 -13.24 9.32
CA LEU A 356 20.79 -12.33 9.12
C LEU A 356 21.60 -12.73 7.87
N SER A 357 21.89 -14.03 7.71
CA SER A 357 22.68 -14.52 6.57
C SER A 357 21.92 -14.38 5.23
N LEU A 358 20.59 -14.49 5.23
CA LEU A 358 19.78 -14.18 4.05
C LEU A 358 19.88 -12.68 3.69
N MET A 359 19.80 -11.80 4.69
CA MET A 359 19.94 -10.35 4.46
C MET A 359 21.34 -10.01 3.91
N GLU A 360 22.41 -10.65 4.42
CA GLU A 360 23.78 -10.47 3.91
C GLU A 360 23.92 -10.93 2.45
N TYR A 361 23.22 -11.99 2.06
CA TYR A 361 23.21 -12.46 0.67
C TYR A 361 22.51 -11.46 -0.25
N VAL A 362 21.29 -11.02 0.13
CA VAL A 362 20.46 -10.17 -0.71
C VAL A 362 20.94 -8.73 -0.73
N LYS A 363 21.39 -8.17 0.40
CA LYS A 363 21.73 -6.73 0.55
C LYS A 363 20.63 -5.83 0.05
N TYR A 364 19.48 -5.87 0.72
CA TYR A 364 18.30 -5.11 0.34
C TYR A 364 18.55 -3.61 0.28
N ASP A 365 17.91 -2.94 -0.66
CA ASP A 365 17.97 -1.49 -0.80
C ASP A 365 17.31 -0.80 0.40
N PHE A 366 16.17 -1.32 0.85
CA PHE A 366 15.52 -0.93 2.10
C PHE A 366 14.58 -2.03 2.60
N GLY A 367 14.02 -1.85 3.80
CA GLY A 367 13.11 -2.84 4.37
C GLY A 367 12.35 -2.30 5.56
N PHE A 368 11.28 -3.02 5.90
CA PHE A 368 10.48 -2.78 7.09
C PHE A 368 10.67 -3.96 8.03
N MET A 369 11.16 -3.69 9.23
CA MET A 369 11.49 -4.70 10.23
C MET A 369 10.58 -4.53 11.43
N PHE A 370 10.02 -5.64 11.91
CA PHE A 370 9.07 -5.68 13.01
C PHE A 370 9.45 -6.77 14.02
N ALA A 371 9.29 -6.49 15.30
CA ALA A 371 9.15 -7.56 16.28
C ALA A 371 7.76 -8.18 16.13
N TYR A 372 7.66 -9.50 16.25
CA TYR A 372 6.37 -10.17 16.25
C TYR A 372 5.50 -9.60 17.37
N SER A 373 4.27 -9.34 17.03
CA SER A 373 3.22 -8.93 17.95
C SER A 373 1.97 -9.73 17.61
N GLU A 374 1.43 -10.41 18.58
CA GLU A 374 0.23 -11.21 18.41
C GLU A 374 -0.95 -10.38 17.90
N ARG A 375 -1.64 -10.91 16.89
CA ARG A 375 -2.83 -10.29 16.31
C ARG A 375 -4.06 -11.14 16.63
N PRO A 376 -4.97 -10.67 17.46
CA PRO A 376 -6.23 -11.38 17.73
C PRO A 376 -6.95 -11.77 16.44
N GLY A 377 -7.35 -13.03 16.36
CA GLY A 377 -8.05 -13.57 15.19
C GLY A 377 -7.17 -14.22 14.12
N THR A 378 -5.85 -14.07 14.16
CA THR A 378 -4.93 -14.76 13.25
C THR A 378 -4.73 -16.23 13.63
N LEU A 379 -4.23 -17.02 12.68
CA LEU A 379 -3.94 -18.44 12.94
C LEU A 379 -2.80 -18.62 13.96
N ALA A 380 -1.78 -17.76 13.92
CA ALA A 380 -0.67 -17.79 14.88
C ALA A 380 -1.20 -17.56 16.30
N ALA A 381 -1.96 -16.49 16.53
CA ALA A 381 -2.55 -16.19 17.84
C ALA A 381 -3.46 -17.28 18.40
N ARG A 382 -4.05 -18.11 17.55
CA ARG A 382 -4.96 -19.19 17.97
C ARG A 382 -4.24 -20.51 18.24
N LYS A 383 -3.07 -20.74 17.64
CA LYS A 383 -2.46 -22.09 17.58
C LYS A 383 -1.04 -22.17 18.10
N ILE A 384 -0.34 -21.06 18.24
CA ILE A 384 1.07 -21.03 18.59
C ILE A 384 1.23 -20.08 19.77
N GLU A 385 1.77 -20.58 20.89
CA GLU A 385 2.08 -19.76 22.05
C GLU A 385 3.26 -18.83 21.71
N ASP A 386 3.18 -17.56 22.10
CA ASP A 386 4.26 -16.60 21.96
C ASP A 386 5.30 -16.81 23.07
N ASP A 387 6.26 -17.67 22.79
CA ASP A 387 7.29 -18.15 23.72
C ASP A 387 8.62 -17.39 23.63
N VAL A 388 8.74 -16.40 22.71
CA VAL A 388 9.97 -15.61 22.57
C VAL A 388 9.92 -14.39 23.49
N PRO A 389 10.87 -14.25 24.46
CA PRO A 389 10.88 -13.12 25.38
C PRO A 389 11.02 -11.76 24.66
N GLU A 390 10.36 -10.73 25.18
CA GLU A 390 10.36 -9.39 24.59
C GLU A 390 11.75 -8.75 24.46
N GLU A 391 12.65 -9.01 25.42
CA GLU A 391 14.05 -8.57 25.31
C GLU A 391 14.79 -9.24 24.16
N VAL A 392 14.49 -10.52 23.87
CA VAL A 392 15.06 -11.24 22.73
C VAL A 392 14.54 -10.69 21.42
N LYS A 393 13.22 -10.45 21.32
CA LYS A 393 12.61 -9.82 20.15
C LYS A 393 13.22 -8.44 19.85
N LYS A 394 13.41 -7.61 20.90
CA LYS A 394 14.01 -6.27 20.77
C LYS A 394 15.47 -6.34 20.31
N ARG A 395 16.27 -7.25 20.89
CA ARG A 395 17.67 -7.46 20.49
C ARG A 395 17.76 -7.85 19.01
N ARG A 396 17.01 -8.89 18.61
CA ARG A 396 16.99 -9.37 17.23
C ARG A 396 16.51 -8.28 16.26
N LEU A 397 15.49 -7.52 16.65
CA LEU A 397 15.02 -6.38 15.85
C LEU A 397 16.11 -5.33 15.65
N THR A 398 16.87 -5.00 16.69
CA THR A 398 18.00 -4.05 16.59
C THR A 398 19.06 -4.59 15.62
N GLU A 399 19.44 -5.86 15.72
CA GLU A 399 20.44 -6.49 14.85
C GLU A 399 20.04 -6.41 13.37
N ILE A 400 18.79 -6.74 13.01
CA ILE A 400 18.35 -6.65 11.62
C ILE A 400 18.19 -5.19 11.13
N ILE A 401 17.83 -4.25 12.01
CA ILE A 401 17.79 -2.81 11.67
C ILE A 401 19.19 -2.30 11.35
N ASP A 402 20.17 -2.61 12.20
CA ASP A 402 21.55 -2.18 12.02
C ASP A 402 22.14 -2.77 10.72
N LEU A 403 21.85 -4.04 10.44
CA LEU A 403 22.28 -4.69 9.21
C LEU A 403 21.61 -4.06 7.99
N GLN A 404 20.30 -3.80 8.04
CA GLN A 404 19.60 -3.14 6.94
C GLN A 404 20.12 -1.74 6.68
N GLN A 405 20.45 -0.96 7.70
CA GLN A 405 21.05 0.37 7.53
C GLN A 405 22.39 0.31 6.79
N LYS A 406 23.24 -0.68 7.11
CA LYS A 406 24.50 -0.92 6.39
C LYS A 406 24.24 -1.27 4.92
N HIS A 407 23.28 -2.16 4.66
CA HIS A 407 22.95 -2.57 3.30
C HIS A 407 22.34 -1.39 2.50
N SER A 408 21.43 -0.63 3.10
CA SER A 408 20.85 0.55 2.43
C SER A 408 21.91 1.58 2.08
N LEU A 409 22.87 1.84 2.98
CA LEU A 409 23.99 2.74 2.68
C LEU A 409 24.89 2.17 1.56
N TYR A 410 25.22 0.88 1.59
CA TYR A 410 25.97 0.23 0.54
C TYR A 410 25.30 0.37 -0.83
N ARG A 411 23.96 0.17 -0.89
CA ARG A 411 23.19 0.26 -2.14
C ARG A 411 23.08 1.70 -2.66
N THR A 412 22.90 2.68 -1.79
CA THR A 412 22.85 4.11 -2.20
C THR A 412 24.23 4.62 -2.59
N GLN A 413 25.31 4.21 -1.91
CA GLN A 413 26.69 4.55 -2.30
C GLN A 413 27.05 4.03 -3.69
N ALA A 414 26.59 2.85 -4.07
CA ALA A 414 26.78 2.30 -5.41
C ALA A 414 26.14 3.15 -6.53
N GLN A 415 25.23 4.05 -6.18
CA GLN A 415 24.58 4.96 -7.13
C GLN A 415 25.33 6.30 -7.28
N VAL A 416 26.28 6.62 -6.40
CA VAL A 416 27.07 7.86 -6.50
C VAL A 416 27.95 7.80 -7.74
N GLY A 417 27.93 8.87 -8.53
CA GLY A 417 28.59 8.94 -9.84
C GLY A 417 27.70 8.51 -11.01
N ASN A 418 26.55 7.89 -10.78
CA ASN A 418 25.61 7.51 -11.83
C ASN A 418 24.63 8.65 -12.14
N THR A 419 24.04 8.60 -13.32
CA THR A 419 22.91 9.44 -13.71
C THR A 419 21.62 8.64 -13.55
N VAL A 420 20.65 9.21 -12.85
CA VAL A 420 19.36 8.57 -12.59
C VAL A 420 18.20 9.41 -13.10
N GLU A 421 17.17 8.77 -13.63
CA GLU A 421 15.92 9.43 -14.00
C GLU A 421 15.04 9.65 -12.77
N VAL A 422 14.59 10.89 -12.58
CA VAL A 422 13.80 11.31 -11.42
C VAL A 422 12.51 11.98 -11.86
N LEU A 423 11.38 11.57 -11.34
CA LEU A 423 10.12 12.30 -11.42
C LEU A 423 10.05 13.30 -10.25
N ILE A 424 9.91 14.59 -10.54
CA ILE A 424 9.77 15.63 -9.52
C ILE A 424 8.39 15.54 -8.89
N GLU A 425 8.32 15.26 -7.59
CA GLU A 425 7.06 15.11 -6.85
C GLU A 425 6.70 16.36 -6.01
N GLY A 426 7.67 17.20 -5.71
CA GLY A 426 7.47 18.41 -4.91
C GLY A 426 8.75 19.00 -4.36
N ASN A 427 8.59 19.88 -3.35
CA ASN A 427 9.72 20.46 -2.64
C ASN A 427 10.38 19.44 -1.70
N SER A 428 11.68 19.57 -1.49
CA SER A 428 12.36 18.87 -0.39
C SER A 428 11.73 19.24 0.97
N LYS A 429 11.59 18.26 1.86
CA LYS A 429 11.06 18.48 3.22
C LYS A 429 11.98 19.39 4.07
N LYS A 430 13.25 19.51 3.69
CA LYS A 430 14.27 20.28 4.45
C LYS A 430 14.56 21.65 3.86
N SER A 431 14.19 21.90 2.61
CA SER A 431 14.54 23.15 1.92
C SER A 431 13.57 23.44 0.78
N ASP A 432 13.01 24.65 0.77
CA ASP A 432 12.21 25.14 -0.35
C ASP A 432 13.04 25.49 -1.60
N LYS A 433 14.38 25.46 -1.47
CA LYS A 433 15.34 25.70 -2.57
C LYS A 433 15.72 24.43 -3.32
N GLU A 434 15.15 23.30 -2.93
CA GLU A 434 15.44 21.98 -3.51
C GLU A 434 14.19 21.29 -3.98
N TRP A 435 14.30 20.60 -5.12
CA TRP A 435 13.33 19.62 -5.57
C TRP A 435 13.55 18.28 -4.87
N MET A 436 12.45 17.55 -4.69
CA MET A 436 12.44 16.15 -4.28
C MET A 436 11.62 15.34 -5.29
N GLY A 437 12.13 14.18 -5.64
CA GLY A 437 11.43 13.20 -6.45
C GLY A 437 11.93 11.80 -6.16
N ARG A 438 11.46 10.83 -6.95
CA ARG A 438 11.93 9.43 -6.89
C ARG A 438 12.45 8.98 -8.23
N ASN A 439 13.51 8.16 -8.18
CA ASN A 439 14.01 7.45 -9.34
C ASN A 439 13.19 6.15 -9.60
N THR A 440 13.56 5.41 -10.63
CA THR A 440 12.90 4.13 -10.98
C THR A 440 13.06 3.06 -9.90
N GLN A 441 14.13 3.12 -9.10
CA GLN A 441 14.42 2.24 -7.95
C GLN A 441 13.68 2.65 -6.67
N ASN A 442 12.75 3.60 -6.74
CA ASN A 442 12.00 4.13 -5.60
C ASN A 442 12.85 4.87 -4.54
N THR A 443 14.08 5.21 -4.85
CA THR A 443 14.95 5.99 -3.96
C THR A 443 14.61 7.47 -4.07
N VAL A 444 14.51 8.15 -2.95
CA VAL A 444 14.34 9.61 -2.92
C VAL A 444 15.60 10.30 -3.42
N VAL A 445 15.41 11.25 -4.32
CA VAL A 445 16.49 12.06 -4.88
C VAL A 445 16.19 13.53 -4.60
N VAL A 446 17.19 14.26 -4.08
CA VAL A 446 17.09 15.69 -3.76
C VAL A 446 18.16 16.44 -4.55
N PHE A 447 17.78 17.55 -5.17
CA PHE A 447 18.68 18.37 -5.98
C PHE A 447 18.23 19.84 -6.00
N PRO A 448 19.11 20.81 -6.27
CA PRO A 448 18.78 22.23 -6.30
C PRO A 448 17.65 22.53 -7.30
N LYS A 449 16.80 23.50 -6.96
CA LYS A 449 15.80 24.02 -7.89
C LYS A 449 16.48 24.79 -9.02
N GLU A 450 16.14 24.41 -10.22
CA GLU A 450 16.42 25.10 -11.47
C GLU A 450 15.07 25.31 -12.21
N ASP A 451 15.06 25.55 -13.50
CA ASP A 451 13.87 25.85 -14.31
C ASP A 451 12.96 24.64 -14.58
N TYR A 452 12.98 23.65 -13.68
CA TYR A 452 12.10 22.47 -13.70
C TYR A 452 10.86 22.70 -12.82
N LYS A 453 9.84 21.88 -13.02
CA LYS A 453 8.58 21.94 -12.26
C LYS A 453 8.13 20.55 -11.76
N VAL A 454 7.22 20.54 -10.83
CA VAL A 454 6.55 19.32 -10.36
C VAL A 454 5.90 18.61 -11.54
N GLY A 455 6.14 17.30 -11.66
CA GLY A 455 5.69 16.46 -12.77
C GLY A 455 6.67 16.32 -13.93
N ASP A 456 7.81 17.03 -13.93
CA ASP A 456 8.85 16.81 -14.91
C ASP A 456 9.67 15.57 -14.57
N PHE A 457 10.08 14.83 -15.61
CA PHE A 457 11.12 13.82 -15.53
C PHE A 457 12.46 14.44 -15.87
N VAL A 458 13.42 14.32 -15.00
CA VAL A 458 14.76 14.90 -15.16
C VAL A 458 15.85 13.86 -14.94
N MET A 459 16.96 14.04 -15.64
CA MET A 459 18.18 13.26 -15.43
C MET A 459 19.01 13.96 -14.34
N VAL A 460 19.34 13.23 -13.27
CA VAL A 460 20.09 13.76 -12.13
C VAL A 460 21.41 13.00 -12.02
N GLN A 461 22.53 13.73 -12.08
CA GLN A 461 23.85 13.23 -11.74
C GLN A 461 23.96 13.13 -10.23
N VAL A 462 24.10 11.93 -9.69
CA VAL A 462 24.21 11.68 -8.24
C VAL A 462 25.63 12.03 -7.79
N THR A 463 25.74 12.91 -6.80
CA THR A 463 27.04 13.38 -6.28
C THR A 463 27.33 12.92 -4.85
N ASP A 464 26.28 12.61 -4.08
CA ASP A 464 26.39 12.18 -2.68
C ASP A 464 25.14 11.36 -2.27
N CYS A 465 25.18 10.72 -1.13
CA CYS A 465 24.03 9.97 -0.59
C CYS A 465 24.01 9.88 0.93
N THR A 466 22.84 9.54 1.44
CA THR A 466 22.62 8.95 2.78
C THR A 466 22.11 7.54 2.60
N SER A 467 21.86 6.80 3.68
CA SER A 467 21.23 5.46 3.60
C SER A 467 19.81 5.44 2.98
N THR A 468 19.18 6.60 2.75
CA THR A 468 17.79 6.69 2.29
C THR A 468 17.56 7.71 1.17
N THR A 469 18.56 8.51 0.82
CA THR A 469 18.39 9.65 -0.08
C THR A 469 19.63 9.81 -0.94
N LEU A 470 19.44 9.98 -2.23
CA LEU A 470 20.49 10.41 -3.17
C LEU A 470 20.47 11.93 -3.26
N ILE A 471 21.64 12.52 -3.38
CA ILE A 471 21.84 13.96 -3.55
C ILE A 471 22.54 14.15 -4.89
N GLY A 472 22.08 15.10 -5.70
CA GLY A 472 22.65 15.29 -7.02
C GLY A 472 22.38 16.65 -7.61
N LYS A 473 22.65 16.75 -8.91
CA LYS A 473 22.38 17.92 -9.74
C LYS A 473 21.66 17.50 -11.00
N ALA A 474 20.58 18.20 -11.36
CA ALA A 474 19.90 17.96 -12.63
C ALA A 474 20.82 18.37 -13.80
N ILE A 475 20.81 17.55 -14.86
CA ILE A 475 21.63 17.77 -16.04
C ILE A 475 20.82 17.90 -17.33
N GLY A 476 19.49 17.75 -17.25
CA GLY A 476 18.58 17.90 -18.37
C GLY A 476 17.25 17.16 -18.16
N TYR A 477 16.35 17.33 -19.10
CA TYR A 477 15.09 16.58 -19.13
C TYR A 477 15.33 15.13 -19.56
N SER A 478 14.51 14.22 -19.04
CA SER A 478 14.42 12.85 -19.54
C SER A 478 13.55 12.77 -20.80
N GLU A 479 13.77 11.75 -21.63
CA GLU A 479 12.95 11.42 -22.80
C GLU A 479 11.47 11.15 -22.44
N MET A 480 11.18 10.78 -21.22
CA MET A 480 9.81 10.58 -20.71
C MET A 480 8.94 11.85 -20.76
N ASN A 481 9.51 13.04 -20.92
CA ASN A 481 8.77 14.30 -21.07
C ASN A 481 8.22 14.51 -22.49
N PHE A 482 8.83 13.90 -23.51
CA PHE A 482 8.56 14.10 -24.93
C PHE A 482 7.91 12.86 -25.55
#